data_80a95861893dc47c772e6fe943a4aa69
#
_entry.id   80a95861893dc47c772e6fe943a4aa69
#
_cell.length_a   1.000
_cell.length_b   1.000
_cell.length_c   1.000
_cell.angle_alpha   90.00
_cell.angle_beta   90.00
_cell.angle_gamma   90.00
#
_symmetry.space_group_name_H-M   'P 1'
#
loop_
_entity.id
_entity.type
_entity.pdbx_description
1 polymer ?
#
loop_
_entity_poly.entity_id
_entity_poly.type
_entity_poly.pdbx_seq_one_letter_code
_entity_poly.pdbx_strand_id
1 'polypeptide(L)'
;STPESFMESVLASNELSKSDQLTHGKLQDFALKWLYKNEFACITELVFDNMRFDAIGFNNDNRITIIEAKASISDFRRDTKWKKYLKYCNEFYFIVNKSLYFTHQNEIDIAIADVGVIIDGSYEIIKPCTLQMIPDSEITQTVIFKIALDLTKKFAFGF
;
A
#
# COMPACT_ATOMS: atom_id res chain seq x y z
N SER A 1 -2.18 36.23 10.92
CA SER A 1 -1.17 35.23 10.52
C SER A 1 -0.42 35.69 9.27
N THR A 2 0.85 35.37 9.15
CA THR A 2 1.64 35.66 7.96
C THR A 2 1.39 34.58 6.90
N PRO A 3 1.59 34.89 5.60
CA PRO A 3 1.51 33.87 4.56
C PRO A 3 2.44 32.67 4.81
N GLU A 4 3.61 32.93 5.39
CA GLU A 4 4.60 31.91 5.74
C GLU A 4 4.06 30.96 6.83
N SER A 5 3.43 31.47 7.88
CA SER A 5 2.87 30.65 8.95
C SER A 5 1.66 29.83 8.46
N PHE A 6 0.90 30.38 7.52
CA PHE A 6 -0.19 29.67 6.87
C PHE A 6 0.34 28.50 6.03
N MET A 7 1.38 28.75 5.22
CA MET A 7 2.02 27.72 4.41
C MET A 7 2.64 26.60 5.26
N GLU A 8 3.30 26.95 6.34
CA GLU A 8 3.84 25.98 7.30
C GLU A 8 2.73 25.12 7.90
N SER A 9 1.60 25.73 8.26
CA SER A 9 0.43 25.00 8.78
C SER A 9 -0.13 24.02 7.75
N VAL A 10 -0.24 24.45 6.48
CA VAL A 10 -0.74 23.59 5.39
C VAL A 10 0.22 22.43 5.14
N LEU A 11 1.52 22.70 5.09
CA LEU A 11 2.53 21.65 4.89
C LEU A 11 2.53 20.66 6.04
N ALA A 12 2.47 21.13 7.28
CA ALA A 12 2.41 20.28 8.47
C ALA A 12 1.16 19.39 8.47
N SER A 13 0.01 19.91 7.98
CA SER A 13 -1.23 19.12 7.92
C SER A 13 -1.18 18.01 6.86
N ASN A 14 -0.28 18.11 5.87
CA ASN A 14 -0.12 17.13 4.80
C ASN A 14 0.95 16.09 5.09
N GLU A 15 1.73 16.26 6.15
CA GLU A 15 2.76 15.33 6.54
C GLU A 15 2.27 14.41 7.65
N LEU A 16 2.71 13.15 7.62
CA LEU A 16 2.50 12.22 8.72
C LEU A 16 3.33 12.68 9.93
N SER A 17 2.76 12.55 11.14
CA SER A 17 3.52 12.73 12.38
C SER A 17 4.67 11.72 12.41
N LYS A 18 5.68 11.99 13.27
CA LYS A 18 6.78 11.03 13.47
C LYS A 18 6.28 9.67 13.95
N SER A 19 5.28 9.68 14.83
CA SER A 19 4.65 8.45 15.32
C SER A 19 3.97 7.68 14.18
N ASP A 20 3.23 8.37 13.30
CA ASP A 20 2.58 7.76 12.15
C ASP A 20 3.59 7.26 11.12
N GLN A 21 4.69 7.98 10.90
CA GLN A 21 5.78 7.54 10.02
C GLN A 21 6.39 6.22 10.51
N LEU A 22 6.62 6.11 11.82
CA LEU A 22 7.15 4.89 12.42
C LEU A 22 6.16 3.73 12.27
N THR A 23 4.88 3.99 12.53
CA THR A 23 3.82 2.99 12.35
C THR A 23 3.71 2.58 10.88
N HIS A 24 3.75 3.53 9.96
CA HIS A 24 3.72 3.26 8.52
C HIS A 24 4.86 2.33 8.11
N GLY A 25 6.08 2.58 8.58
CA GLY A 25 7.23 1.72 8.29
C GLY A 25 7.05 0.29 8.80
N LYS A 26 6.49 0.12 10.01
CA LYS A 26 6.19 -1.21 10.56
C LYS A 26 5.13 -1.94 9.76
N LEU A 27 4.08 -1.25 9.34
CA LEU A 27 3.03 -1.81 8.49
C LEU A 27 3.58 -2.26 7.14
N GLN A 28 4.45 -1.45 6.57
CA GLN A 28 5.13 -1.72 5.30
C GLN A 28 6.01 -2.97 5.40
N ASP A 29 6.78 -3.09 6.47
CA ASP A 29 7.61 -4.27 6.74
C ASP A 29 6.77 -5.53 6.89
N PHE A 30 5.64 -5.42 7.59
CA PHE A 30 4.73 -6.55 7.75
C PHE A 30 4.07 -6.93 6.42
N ALA A 31 3.68 -5.95 5.60
CA ALA A 31 3.13 -6.19 4.27
C ALA A 31 4.10 -6.99 3.39
N LEU A 32 5.39 -6.64 3.46
CA LEU A 32 6.43 -7.37 2.72
C LEU A 32 6.51 -8.83 3.17
N LYS A 33 6.48 -9.07 4.48
CA LYS A 33 6.49 -10.43 5.05
C LYS A 33 5.23 -11.21 4.66
N TRP A 34 4.08 -10.54 4.67
CA TRP A 34 2.82 -11.15 4.27
C TRP A 34 2.88 -11.60 2.80
N LEU A 35 3.37 -10.75 1.92
CA LEU A 35 3.54 -11.08 0.50
C LEU A 35 4.49 -12.27 0.32
N TYR A 36 5.65 -12.23 0.97
CA TYR A 36 6.60 -13.34 0.88
C TYR A 36 6.00 -14.65 1.39
N LYS A 37 5.29 -14.61 2.51
CA LYS A 37 4.64 -15.80 3.07
C LYS A 37 3.58 -16.39 2.15
N ASN A 38 2.98 -15.56 1.31
CA ASN A 38 2.01 -15.96 0.30
C ASN A 38 2.66 -16.23 -1.07
N GLU A 39 3.98 -16.41 -1.08
CA GLU A 39 4.78 -16.79 -2.26
C GLU A 39 4.82 -15.74 -3.36
N PHE A 40 4.84 -14.47 -2.98
CA PHE A 40 5.05 -13.35 -3.89
C PHE A 40 6.52 -12.93 -3.89
N ALA A 41 7.07 -12.68 -5.08
CA ALA A 41 8.26 -11.84 -5.21
C ALA A 41 7.80 -10.40 -5.01
N CYS A 42 8.40 -9.67 -4.07
CA CYS A 42 7.83 -8.42 -3.59
C CYS A 42 8.87 -7.39 -3.20
N ILE A 43 8.45 -6.14 -3.17
CA ILE A 43 9.29 -5.00 -2.85
C ILE A 43 8.42 -3.91 -2.19
N THR A 44 9.05 -3.08 -1.36
CA THR A 44 8.42 -1.88 -0.82
C THR A 44 8.84 -0.65 -1.61
N GLU A 45 7.97 0.37 -1.59
CA GLU A 45 8.25 1.71 -2.16
C GLU A 45 8.63 1.68 -3.65
N LEU A 46 7.96 0.85 -4.42
CA LEU A 46 8.16 0.83 -5.86
C LEU A 46 7.58 2.12 -6.49
N VAL A 47 8.40 2.82 -7.23
CA VAL A 47 7.97 3.99 -8.01
C VAL A 47 7.74 3.55 -9.45
N PHE A 48 6.53 3.77 -9.94
CA PHE A 48 6.13 3.40 -11.29
C PHE A 48 5.10 4.42 -11.80
N ASP A 49 5.36 4.99 -12.96
CA ASP A 49 4.44 5.92 -13.64
C ASP A 49 3.92 7.05 -12.72
N ASN A 50 4.84 7.69 -11.99
CA ASN A 50 4.57 8.76 -11.00
C ASN A 50 3.72 8.31 -9.80
N MET A 51 3.57 7.00 -9.61
CA MET A 51 2.94 6.41 -8.43
C MET A 51 4.01 5.79 -7.54
N ARG A 52 3.69 5.66 -6.27
CA ARG A 52 4.55 4.99 -5.29
C ARG A 52 3.70 4.00 -4.51
N PHE A 53 4.00 2.73 -4.68
CA PHE A 53 3.30 1.66 -3.99
C PHE A 53 4.02 1.33 -2.69
N ASP A 54 3.30 1.27 -1.58
CA ASP A 54 3.90 0.94 -0.29
C ASP A 54 4.50 -0.46 -0.30
N ALA A 55 3.76 -1.43 -0.79
CA ALA A 55 4.25 -2.78 -1.05
C ALA A 55 3.55 -3.35 -2.28
N ILE A 56 4.29 -4.08 -3.08
CA ILE A 56 3.77 -4.70 -4.30
C ILE A 56 4.52 -6.00 -4.56
N GLY A 57 3.81 -7.00 -5.09
CA GLY A 57 4.42 -8.26 -5.45
C GLY A 57 3.69 -8.96 -6.58
N PHE A 58 4.33 -9.97 -7.15
CA PHE A 58 3.72 -10.86 -8.13
C PHE A 58 4.01 -12.32 -7.76
N ASN A 59 3.10 -13.19 -8.12
CA ASN A 59 3.23 -14.62 -7.84
C ASN A 59 3.54 -15.43 -9.11
N ASN A 60 3.60 -16.74 -8.96
CA ASN A 60 3.91 -17.67 -10.07
C ASN A 60 2.85 -17.68 -11.20
N ASP A 61 1.66 -17.19 -10.90
CA ASP A 61 0.59 -17.07 -11.90
C ASP A 61 0.54 -15.67 -12.53
N ASN A 62 1.58 -14.86 -12.32
CA ASN A 62 1.68 -13.48 -12.78
C ASN A 62 0.57 -12.57 -12.25
N ARG A 63 -0.01 -12.91 -11.10
CA ARG A 63 -0.96 -12.05 -10.42
C ARG A 63 -0.23 -11.05 -9.56
N ILE A 64 -0.67 -9.80 -9.61
CA ILE A 64 -0.06 -8.70 -8.90
C ILE A 64 -0.95 -8.32 -7.71
N THR A 65 -0.34 -8.19 -6.54
CA THR A 65 -0.98 -7.69 -5.32
C THR A 65 -0.30 -6.41 -4.87
N ILE A 66 -1.10 -5.39 -4.60
CA ILE A 66 -0.65 -4.13 -4.00
C ILE A 66 -1.20 -4.04 -2.58
N ILE A 67 -0.36 -3.61 -1.65
CA ILE A 67 -0.76 -3.37 -0.26
C ILE A 67 -0.37 -1.94 0.11
N GLU A 68 -1.35 -1.15 0.55
CA GLU A 68 -1.13 0.21 1.02
C GLU A 68 -1.26 0.27 2.54
N ALA A 69 -0.30 0.91 3.19
CA ALA A 69 -0.26 1.05 4.64
C ALA A 69 -0.94 2.33 5.08
N LYS A 70 -1.81 2.25 6.09
CA LYS A 70 -2.46 3.41 6.70
C LYS A 70 -2.23 3.40 8.20
N ALA A 71 -1.50 4.41 8.67
CA ALA A 71 -1.07 4.52 10.06
C ALA A 71 -2.15 5.15 10.95
N SER A 72 -3.07 5.92 10.38
CA SER A 72 -4.12 6.61 11.12
C SER A 72 -5.37 6.76 10.24
N ILE A 73 -6.51 7.04 10.89
CA ILE A 73 -7.74 7.31 10.15
C ILE A 73 -7.64 8.60 9.32
N SER A 74 -6.90 9.57 9.80
CA SER A 74 -6.63 10.81 9.04
C SER A 74 -5.86 10.53 7.76
N ASP A 75 -4.85 9.67 7.83
CA ASP A 75 -4.08 9.22 6.68
C ASP A 75 -4.98 8.51 5.67
N PHE A 76 -5.82 7.61 6.14
CA PHE A 76 -6.80 6.92 5.31
C PHE A 76 -7.75 7.89 4.61
N ARG A 77 -8.33 8.85 5.35
CA ARG A 77 -9.30 9.81 4.81
C ARG A 77 -8.70 10.75 3.76
N ARG A 78 -7.42 11.10 3.91
CA ARG A 78 -6.73 12.00 2.98
C ARG A 78 -6.33 11.34 1.67
N ASP A 79 -6.20 10.02 1.65
CA ASP A 79 -5.74 9.31 0.46
C ASP A 79 -6.85 9.17 -0.57
N THR A 80 -6.71 9.90 -1.67
CA THR A 80 -7.60 9.81 -2.82
C THR A 80 -6.93 9.13 -4.02
N LYS A 81 -5.65 8.75 -3.88
CA LYS A 81 -4.83 8.25 -4.99
C LYS A 81 -4.94 6.74 -5.20
N TRP A 82 -5.26 5.99 -4.14
CA TRP A 82 -5.21 4.53 -4.17
C TRP A 82 -6.10 3.91 -5.25
N LYS A 83 -7.21 4.55 -5.59
CA LYS A 83 -8.12 4.05 -6.64
C LYS A 83 -7.46 3.98 -8.01
N LYS A 84 -6.49 4.86 -8.27
CA LYS A 84 -5.71 4.86 -9.51
C LYS A 84 -4.78 3.66 -9.61
N TYR A 85 -4.44 3.04 -8.48
CA TYR A 85 -3.55 1.89 -8.43
C TYR A 85 -4.24 0.59 -8.85
N LEU A 86 -5.56 0.54 -8.81
CA LEU A 86 -6.33 -0.69 -9.03
C LEU A 86 -6.13 -1.28 -10.42
N LYS A 87 -5.87 -0.46 -11.43
CA LYS A 87 -5.62 -0.95 -12.79
C LYS A 87 -4.28 -1.66 -12.96
N TYR A 88 -3.40 -1.59 -11.96
CA TYR A 88 -2.08 -2.22 -11.99
C TYR A 88 -2.00 -3.52 -11.21
N CYS A 89 -3.09 -3.98 -10.63
CA CYS A 89 -3.09 -5.17 -9.79
C CYS A 89 -4.35 -6.03 -10.00
N ASN A 90 -4.23 -7.27 -9.57
CA ASN A 90 -5.36 -8.21 -9.49
C ASN A 90 -6.03 -8.12 -8.13
N GLU A 91 -5.24 -7.86 -7.08
CA GLU A 91 -5.71 -7.76 -5.71
C GLU A 91 -5.11 -6.54 -5.04
N PHE A 92 -5.91 -5.91 -4.18
CA PHE A 92 -5.48 -4.73 -3.44
C PHE A 92 -5.96 -4.85 -2.00
N TYR A 93 -5.06 -4.60 -1.06
CA TYR A 93 -5.36 -4.59 0.37
C TYR A 93 -4.84 -3.33 1.01
N PHE A 94 -5.57 -2.84 2.01
CA PHE A 94 -5.01 -1.93 2.99
C PHE A 94 -4.46 -2.75 4.15
N ILE A 95 -3.31 -2.35 4.69
CA ILE A 95 -2.80 -2.88 5.94
C ILE A 95 -2.88 -1.81 7.01
N VAL A 96 -3.51 -2.15 8.12
CA VAL A 96 -3.79 -1.24 9.22
C VAL A 96 -3.60 -1.98 10.54
N ASN A 97 -3.43 -1.24 11.65
CA ASN A 97 -3.45 -1.88 12.95
C ASN A 97 -4.90 -2.23 13.35
N LYS A 98 -5.02 -3.16 14.26
CA LYS A 98 -6.30 -3.71 14.71
C LYS A 98 -7.23 -2.63 15.27
N SER A 99 -6.68 -1.74 16.10
CA SER A 99 -7.44 -0.66 16.74
C SER A 99 -8.06 0.28 15.71
N LEU A 100 -7.28 0.69 14.72
CA LEU A 100 -7.76 1.58 13.65
C LEU A 100 -8.93 0.95 12.91
N TYR A 101 -8.79 -0.30 12.50
CA TYR A 101 -9.81 -0.97 11.70
C TYR A 101 -11.11 -1.14 12.49
N PHE A 102 -11.05 -1.70 13.69
CA PHE A 102 -12.27 -1.98 14.45
C PHE A 102 -12.93 -0.72 15.00
N THR A 103 -12.19 0.34 15.24
CA THR A 103 -12.77 1.64 15.64
C THR A 103 -13.53 2.29 14.49
N HIS A 104 -13.07 2.14 13.24
CA HIS A 104 -13.62 2.82 12.07
C HIS A 104 -14.12 1.85 11.00
N GLN A 105 -14.50 0.66 11.37
CA GLN A 105 -14.81 -0.43 10.44
C GLN A 105 -15.85 -0.06 9.39
N ASN A 106 -16.98 0.50 9.80
CA ASN A 106 -18.05 0.83 8.87
C ASN A 106 -17.62 1.89 7.85
N GLU A 107 -16.92 2.92 8.31
CA GLU A 107 -16.40 3.98 7.44
C GLU A 107 -15.42 3.40 6.42
N ILE A 108 -14.49 2.59 6.89
CA ILE A 108 -13.46 1.97 6.04
C ILE A 108 -14.10 1.04 5.01
N ASP A 109 -14.92 0.10 5.46
CA ASP A 109 -15.52 -0.91 4.59
C ASP A 109 -16.37 -0.29 3.47
N ILE A 110 -17.11 0.77 3.78
CA ILE A 110 -17.89 1.50 2.79
C ILE A 110 -16.97 2.19 1.77
N ALA A 111 -15.91 2.84 2.25
CA ALA A 111 -15.02 3.61 1.39
C ALA A 111 -14.20 2.73 0.43
N ILE A 112 -13.80 1.54 0.87
CA ILE A 112 -12.91 0.67 0.08
C ILE A 112 -13.66 -0.34 -0.79
N ALA A 113 -14.95 -0.57 -0.54
CA ALA A 113 -15.81 -1.46 -1.33
C ALA A 113 -15.19 -2.87 -1.50
N ASP A 114 -14.73 -3.21 -2.71
CA ASP A 114 -14.23 -4.55 -3.05
C ASP A 114 -12.77 -4.81 -2.65
N VAL A 115 -12.10 -3.81 -2.13
CA VAL A 115 -10.73 -3.91 -1.66
C VAL A 115 -10.68 -4.58 -0.30
N GLY A 116 -9.62 -5.32 -0.03
CA GLY A 116 -9.48 -6.08 1.21
C GLY A 116 -8.69 -5.36 2.31
N VAL A 117 -8.66 -5.95 3.48
CA VAL A 117 -7.94 -5.43 4.65
C VAL A 117 -7.14 -6.56 5.33
N ILE A 118 -5.89 -6.27 5.60
CA ILE A 118 -4.98 -7.10 6.39
C ILE A 118 -4.69 -6.35 7.69
N ILE A 119 -4.71 -7.07 8.82
CA ILE A 119 -4.38 -6.51 10.13
C ILE A 119 -2.91 -6.77 10.43
N ASP A 120 -2.21 -5.75 10.88
CA ASP A 120 -0.82 -5.86 11.33
C ASP A 120 -0.70 -6.91 12.46
N GLY A 121 0.34 -7.73 12.38
CA GLY A 121 0.58 -8.79 13.36
C GLY A 121 -0.20 -10.08 13.10
N SER A 122 -1.14 -10.09 12.15
CA SER A 122 -1.88 -11.27 11.74
C SER A 122 -1.67 -11.53 10.26
N TYR A 123 -1.41 -12.76 9.87
CA TYR A 123 -1.33 -13.14 8.47
C TYR A 123 -2.71 -13.43 7.86
N GLU A 124 -3.76 -13.23 8.64
CA GLU A 124 -5.13 -13.42 8.18
C GLU A 124 -5.68 -12.19 7.48
N ILE A 125 -6.47 -12.42 6.45
CA ILE A 125 -7.24 -11.37 5.77
C ILE A 125 -8.51 -11.15 6.59
N ILE A 126 -8.66 -9.96 7.16
CA ILE A 126 -9.86 -9.63 7.96
C ILE A 126 -11.04 -9.25 7.06
N LYS A 127 -10.77 -8.65 5.92
CA LYS A 127 -11.76 -8.37 4.89
C LYS A 127 -11.22 -8.86 3.56
N PRO A 128 -11.91 -9.80 2.88
CA PRO A 128 -11.41 -10.33 1.61
C PRO A 128 -11.45 -9.26 0.51
N CYS A 129 -10.52 -9.38 -0.43
CA CYS A 129 -10.55 -8.63 -1.67
C CYS A 129 -11.45 -9.36 -2.66
N THR A 130 -12.50 -8.70 -3.12
CA THR A 130 -13.43 -9.25 -4.12
C THR A 130 -13.29 -8.53 -5.47
N LEU A 131 -12.19 -7.82 -5.64
CA LEU A 131 -11.89 -7.06 -6.86
C LEU A 131 -11.81 -8.01 -8.05
N GLN A 132 -12.53 -7.67 -9.12
CA GLN A 132 -12.53 -8.45 -10.38
C GLN A 132 -11.72 -7.72 -11.45
N MET A 133 -10.52 -7.23 -11.08
CA MET A 133 -9.64 -6.51 -11.97
C MET A 133 -8.59 -7.46 -12.56
N ILE A 134 -8.43 -7.41 -13.87
CA ILE A 134 -7.34 -8.10 -14.57
C ILE A 134 -6.56 -7.01 -15.31
N PRO A 135 -5.33 -6.69 -14.88
CA PRO A 135 -4.53 -5.72 -15.59
C PRO A 135 -4.24 -6.17 -17.03
N ASP A 136 -4.10 -5.20 -17.92
CA ASP A 136 -3.61 -5.44 -19.26
C ASP A 136 -2.28 -6.22 -19.21
N SER A 137 -2.09 -7.15 -20.16
CA SER A 137 -0.90 -8.01 -20.17
C SER A 137 0.40 -7.20 -20.31
N GLU A 138 0.37 -6.11 -21.04
CA GLU A 138 1.52 -5.19 -21.18
C GLU A 138 1.84 -4.52 -19.84
N ILE A 139 0.81 -4.04 -19.13
CA ILE A 139 0.96 -3.46 -17.79
C ILE A 139 1.54 -4.51 -16.84
N THR A 140 0.98 -5.72 -16.84
CA THR A 140 1.45 -6.82 -15.99
C THR A 140 2.92 -7.11 -16.21
N GLN A 141 3.35 -7.27 -17.47
CA GLN A 141 4.75 -7.53 -17.80
C GLN A 141 5.67 -6.39 -17.36
N THR A 142 5.24 -5.15 -17.59
CA THR A 142 6.03 -3.97 -17.23
C THR A 142 6.20 -3.87 -15.71
N VAL A 143 5.14 -4.08 -14.95
CA VAL A 143 5.19 -4.05 -13.49
C VAL A 143 6.08 -5.16 -12.94
N ILE A 144 5.93 -6.39 -13.43
CA ILE A 144 6.76 -7.53 -13.03
C ILE A 144 8.24 -7.24 -13.30
N PHE A 145 8.56 -6.75 -14.50
CA PHE A 145 9.93 -6.40 -14.84
C PHE A 145 10.49 -5.32 -13.92
N LYS A 146 9.69 -4.29 -13.63
CA LYS A 146 10.11 -3.19 -12.75
C LYS A 146 10.39 -3.68 -11.33
N ILE A 147 9.55 -4.56 -10.80
CA ILE A 147 9.79 -5.19 -9.49
C ILE A 147 11.11 -5.95 -9.49
N ALA A 148 11.32 -6.79 -10.49
CA ALA A 148 12.56 -7.59 -10.61
C ALA A 148 13.80 -6.70 -10.76
N LEU A 149 13.69 -5.63 -11.54
CA LEU A 149 14.80 -4.71 -11.75
C LEU A 149 15.16 -3.97 -10.45
N ASP A 150 14.17 -3.47 -9.73
CA ASP A 150 14.41 -2.76 -8.47
C ASP A 150 14.92 -3.70 -7.37
N LEU A 151 14.47 -4.95 -7.33
CA LEU A 151 15.03 -5.97 -6.44
C LEU A 151 16.50 -6.24 -6.76
N THR A 152 16.83 -6.36 -8.03
CA THR A 152 18.21 -6.54 -8.50
C THR A 152 19.07 -5.36 -8.07
N LYS A 153 18.57 -4.14 -8.23
CA LYS A 153 19.26 -2.93 -7.80
C LYS A 153 19.55 -2.94 -6.30
N LYS A 154 18.54 -3.27 -5.49
CA LYS A 154 18.71 -3.36 -4.03
C LYS A 154 19.74 -4.41 -3.64
N PHE A 155 19.72 -5.57 -4.29
CA PHE A 155 20.66 -6.64 -4.03
C PHE A 155 22.09 -6.24 -4.43
N ALA A 156 22.24 -5.59 -5.59
CA ALA A 156 23.56 -5.22 -6.12
C ALA A 156 24.19 -4.03 -5.39
N PHE A 157 23.39 -3.05 -4.97
CA PHE A 157 23.87 -1.77 -4.45
C PHE A 157 23.38 -1.44 -3.04
N GLY A 158 22.50 -2.24 -2.44
CA GLY A 158 21.98 -2.03 -1.08
C GLY A 158 20.90 -0.95 -0.96
N PHE A 159 20.35 -0.47 -2.08
CA PHE A 159 19.28 0.55 -2.04
C PHE A 159 18.33 0.48 -3.23
#